data_42a08387d95dbdc7f84450a3854039cf
#
_entry.id   42a08387d95dbdc7f84450a3854039cf
#
_cell.length_a   1.000
_cell.length_b   1.000
_cell.length_c   1.000
_cell.angle_alpha   90.00
_cell.angle_beta   90.00
_cell.angle_gamma   90.00
#
_symmetry.space_group_name_H-M   'P 1'
#
loop_
_entity.id
_entity.type
_entity.pdbx_description
1 polymer ?
#
loop_
_entity_poly.entity_id
_entity_poly.type
_entity_poly.pdbx_seq_one_letter_code
_entity_poly.pdbx_strand_id
1 'polypeptide(L)'
;MATNTTNYNLVKPSENEYYDINVSNSNLDIIDTEIKRVNDRLDSVSTDAQSTSFDNSSNGMIATNVQDAIEENKQNIEANKTSILELQTELNGQRLKLINSINETIELL
;
A
#
# COMPACT_ATOMS: atom_id res chain seq x y z
N MET A 1 -18.54 -40.48 -24.32
CA MET A 1 -18.90 -40.10 -22.92
C MET A 1 -18.52 -38.66 -22.68
N ALA A 2 -19.41 -37.87 -22.12
CA ALA A 2 -19.14 -36.48 -21.81
C ALA A 2 -17.98 -36.32 -20.82
N THR A 3 -17.23 -35.27 -20.94
CA THR A 3 -16.18 -34.86 -19.97
C THR A 3 -16.49 -33.48 -19.44
N ASN A 4 -15.76 -33.03 -18.44
CA ASN A 4 -15.94 -31.72 -17.86
C ASN A 4 -14.72 -30.83 -18.05
N THR A 5 -14.92 -29.51 -18.02
CA THR A 5 -13.82 -28.56 -17.97
C THR A 5 -13.15 -28.58 -16.58
N THR A 6 -11.84 -28.33 -16.55
CA THR A 6 -11.03 -28.46 -15.33
C THR A 6 -11.41 -27.43 -14.25
N ASN A 7 -11.73 -26.20 -14.63
CA ASN A 7 -11.87 -25.10 -13.67
C ASN A 7 -13.29 -24.94 -13.14
N TYR A 8 -14.29 -24.98 -14.03
CA TYR A 8 -15.69 -24.66 -13.68
C TYR A 8 -16.62 -25.83 -13.85
N ASN A 9 -16.07 -27.01 -14.14
CA ASN A 9 -16.85 -28.27 -14.28
C ASN A 9 -17.98 -28.19 -15.30
N LEU A 10 -17.81 -27.36 -16.35
CA LEU A 10 -18.76 -27.27 -17.45
C LEU A 10 -18.79 -28.60 -18.22
N VAL A 11 -19.96 -29.07 -18.57
CA VAL A 11 -20.09 -30.33 -19.32
C VAL A 11 -19.68 -30.12 -20.77
N LYS A 12 -18.77 -30.98 -21.27
CA LYS A 12 -18.38 -31.10 -22.68
C LYS A 12 -18.96 -32.38 -23.24
N PRO A 13 -20.06 -32.32 -23.98
CA PRO A 13 -20.60 -33.51 -24.66
C PRO A 13 -19.57 -34.12 -25.63
N SER A 14 -19.60 -35.42 -25.82
CA SER A 14 -18.81 -36.08 -26.83
C SER A 14 -19.44 -35.95 -28.25
N GLU A 15 -18.64 -36.16 -29.28
CA GLU A 15 -19.08 -36.03 -30.69
C GLU A 15 -20.27 -36.94 -31.04
N ASN A 16 -20.44 -38.03 -30.30
CA ASN A 16 -21.50 -39.01 -30.56
C ASN A 16 -22.71 -38.90 -29.63
N GLU A 17 -22.76 -37.86 -28.77
CA GLU A 17 -23.88 -37.64 -27.90
C GLU A 17 -24.93 -36.72 -28.50
N TYR A 18 -26.20 -36.98 -28.19
CA TYR A 18 -27.28 -36.09 -28.62
C TYR A 18 -27.12 -34.73 -27.96
N TYR A 19 -27.43 -33.69 -28.68
CA TYR A 19 -27.51 -32.34 -28.16
C TYR A 19 -28.59 -32.26 -27.07
N ASP A 20 -28.19 -31.92 -25.86
CA ASP A 20 -29.10 -31.67 -24.75
C ASP A 20 -29.09 -30.19 -24.41
N ILE A 21 -30.21 -29.51 -24.63
CA ILE A 21 -30.36 -28.09 -24.34
C ILE A 21 -30.19 -27.79 -22.84
N ASN A 22 -30.56 -28.73 -21.96
CA ASN A 22 -30.41 -28.54 -20.53
C ASN A 22 -28.94 -28.48 -20.12
N VAL A 23 -28.06 -29.26 -20.73
CA VAL A 23 -26.60 -29.21 -20.52
C VAL A 23 -26.06 -27.85 -20.98
N SER A 24 -26.46 -27.37 -22.13
CA SER A 24 -26.06 -26.04 -22.63
C SER A 24 -26.53 -24.92 -21.70
N ASN A 25 -27.79 -24.95 -21.26
CA ASN A 25 -28.34 -23.94 -20.37
C ASN A 25 -27.65 -23.96 -19.01
N SER A 26 -27.38 -25.15 -18.44
CA SER A 26 -26.63 -25.26 -17.18
C SER A 26 -25.22 -24.69 -17.30
N ASN A 27 -24.53 -24.93 -18.42
CA ASN A 27 -23.22 -24.34 -18.67
C ASN A 27 -23.29 -22.81 -18.74
N LEU A 28 -24.30 -22.26 -19.42
CA LEU A 28 -24.52 -20.80 -19.50
C LEU A 28 -24.80 -20.19 -18.14
N ASP A 29 -25.60 -20.84 -17.30
CA ASP A 29 -25.88 -20.37 -15.94
C ASP A 29 -24.62 -20.33 -15.07
N ILE A 30 -23.75 -21.33 -15.20
CA ILE A 30 -22.47 -21.37 -14.50
C ILE A 30 -21.56 -20.23 -14.98
N ILE A 31 -21.47 -20.03 -16.30
CA ILE A 31 -20.65 -18.96 -16.89
C ILE A 31 -21.15 -17.59 -16.43
N ASP A 32 -22.45 -17.35 -16.48
CA ASP A 32 -23.06 -16.09 -16.05
C ASP A 32 -22.77 -15.81 -14.57
N THR A 33 -22.97 -16.81 -13.72
CA THR A 33 -22.69 -16.73 -12.28
C THR A 33 -21.21 -16.40 -12.00
N GLU A 34 -20.29 -17.07 -12.69
CA GLU A 34 -18.86 -16.82 -12.47
C GLU A 34 -18.40 -15.48 -13.02
N ILE A 35 -18.94 -15.02 -14.15
CA ILE A 35 -18.67 -13.66 -14.67
C ILE A 35 -19.19 -12.61 -13.68
N LYS A 36 -20.40 -12.78 -13.15
CA LYS A 36 -20.93 -11.87 -12.14
C LYS A 36 -20.04 -11.84 -10.89
N ARG A 37 -19.60 -12.99 -10.41
CA ARG A 37 -18.72 -13.10 -9.25
C ARG A 37 -17.39 -12.37 -9.46
N VAL A 38 -16.80 -12.48 -10.66
CA VAL A 38 -15.56 -11.77 -11.01
C VAL A 38 -15.80 -10.26 -11.03
N ASN A 39 -16.89 -9.80 -11.63
CA ASN A 39 -17.25 -8.39 -11.66
C ASN A 39 -17.48 -7.82 -10.27
N ASP A 40 -18.23 -8.53 -9.41
CA ASP A 40 -18.49 -8.10 -8.02
C ASP A 40 -17.16 -7.98 -7.23
N ARG A 41 -16.22 -8.89 -7.46
CA ARG A 41 -14.89 -8.82 -6.83
C ARG A 41 -14.07 -7.65 -7.39
N LEU A 42 -14.15 -7.39 -8.69
CA LEU A 42 -13.46 -6.26 -9.30
C LEU A 42 -13.99 -4.92 -8.78
N ASP A 43 -15.31 -4.80 -8.65
CA ASP A 43 -15.96 -3.61 -8.09
C ASP A 43 -15.57 -3.37 -6.61
N SER A 44 -15.24 -4.43 -5.90
CA SER A 44 -14.79 -4.35 -4.49
C SER A 44 -13.28 -4.08 -4.34
N VAL A 45 -12.52 -4.10 -5.43
CA VAL A 45 -11.09 -3.80 -5.39
C VAL A 45 -10.91 -2.28 -5.26
N SER A 46 -10.48 -1.84 -4.09
CA SER A 46 -10.07 -0.45 -3.88
C SER A 46 -8.61 -0.27 -4.29
N THR A 47 -8.35 0.78 -5.05
CA THR A 47 -7.01 1.14 -5.49
C THR A 47 -6.49 2.39 -4.78
N ASP A 48 -7.21 2.88 -3.77
CA ASP A 48 -6.74 4.01 -2.97
C ASP A 48 -5.61 3.59 -2.01
N ALA A 49 -4.83 4.58 -1.58
CA ALA A 49 -3.68 4.35 -0.73
C ALA A 49 -4.05 3.83 0.67
N GLN A 50 -5.24 4.13 1.15
CA GLN A 50 -5.73 3.68 2.44
C GLN A 50 -6.08 2.18 2.44
N SER A 51 -6.55 1.66 1.31
CA SER A 51 -6.90 0.24 1.14
C SER A 51 -5.72 -0.62 0.70
N THR A 52 -4.61 0.00 0.30
CA THR A 52 -3.40 -0.72 -0.12
C THR A 52 -2.55 -1.06 1.11
N SER A 53 -2.34 -2.35 1.35
CA SER A 53 -1.54 -2.81 2.49
C SER A 53 -0.07 -2.39 2.36
N PHE A 54 0.55 -2.11 3.50
CA PHE A 54 1.96 -1.75 3.62
C PHE A 54 2.64 -2.72 4.59
N ASP A 55 3.74 -3.33 4.16
CA ASP A 55 4.53 -4.22 5.00
C ASP A 55 5.53 -3.41 5.84
N ASN A 56 5.25 -3.33 7.14
CA ASN A 56 6.08 -2.61 8.11
C ASN A 56 7.03 -3.52 8.91
N SER A 57 7.16 -4.79 8.54
CA SER A 57 7.87 -5.79 9.34
C SER A 57 9.38 -5.53 9.51
N SER A 58 9.99 -4.74 8.63
CA SER A 58 11.44 -4.52 8.61
C SER A 58 11.88 -3.06 8.67
N ASN A 59 10.95 -2.11 8.78
CA ASN A 59 11.27 -0.67 8.68
C ASN A 59 10.98 0.15 9.94
N GLY A 60 10.42 -0.47 10.98
CA GLY A 60 10.12 0.18 12.25
C GLY A 60 8.93 1.14 12.24
N MET A 61 8.17 1.19 11.14
CA MET A 61 6.95 1.99 11.05
C MET A 61 5.77 1.27 11.70
N ILE A 62 4.78 2.04 12.16
CA ILE A 62 3.54 1.51 12.77
C ILE A 62 2.46 1.32 11.71
N ALA A 63 2.52 2.08 10.63
CA ALA A 63 1.54 2.08 9.55
C ALA A 63 1.35 0.69 8.93
N THR A 64 0.11 0.34 8.61
CA THR A 64 -0.27 -0.94 7.97
C THR A 64 -0.85 -0.75 6.57
N ASN A 65 -1.04 0.48 6.12
CA ASN A 65 -1.44 0.83 4.77
C ASN A 65 -0.57 1.96 4.21
N VAL A 66 -0.63 2.15 2.90
CA VAL A 66 0.24 3.12 2.20
C VAL A 66 -0.07 4.56 2.61
N GLN A 67 -1.34 4.92 2.82
CA GLN A 67 -1.72 6.27 3.23
C GLN A 67 -1.10 6.62 4.59
N ASP A 68 -1.29 5.75 5.57
CA ASP A 68 -0.75 5.95 6.93
C ASP A 68 0.79 5.96 6.93
N ALA A 69 1.43 5.16 6.07
CA ALA A 69 2.88 5.16 5.93
C ALA A 69 3.40 6.50 5.40
N ILE A 70 2.72 7.10 4.45
CA ILE A 70 3.05 8.44 3.92
C ILE A 70 2.88 9.50 5.02
N GLU A 71 1.79 9.44 5.78
CA GLU A 71 1.53 10.39 6.87
C GLU A 71 2.53 10.23 8.02
N GLU A 72 2.84 9.01 8.43
CA GLU A 72 3.88 8.73 9.42
C GLU A 72 5.24 9.27 8.98
N ASN A 73 5.60 9.04 7.73
CA ASN A 73 6.85 9.56 7.17
C ASN A 73 6.88 11.09 7.15
N LYS A 74 5.78 11.73 6.79
CA LYS A 74 5.65 13.19 6.85
C LYS A 74 5.84 13.72 8.27
N GLN A 75 5.23 13.09 9.27
CA GLN A 75 5.38 13.47 10.67
C GLN A 75 6.84 13.34 11.14
N ASN A 76 7.52 12.27 10.76
CA ASN A 76 8.94 12.06 11.06
C ASN A 76 9.83 13.13 10.42
N ILE A 77 9.54 13.52 9.18
CA ILE A 77 10.25 14.59 8.47
C ILE A 77 10.07 15.93 9.20
N GLU A 78 8.85 16.28 9.60
CA GLU A 78 8.60 17.53 10.34
C GLU A 78 9.27 17.52 11.72
N ALA A 79 9.26 16.41 12.45
CA ALA A 79 9.98 16.26 13.71
C ALA A 79 11.50 16.44 13.53
N ASN A 80 12.06 15.82 12.52
CA ASN A 80 13.49 15.96 12.19
C ASN A 80 13.85 17.40 11.82
N LYS A 81 13.00 18.07 11.06
CA LYS A 81 13.16 19.48 10.69
C LYS A 81 13.18 20.39 11.92
N THR A 82 12.26 20.16 12.87
CA THR A 82 12.23 20.89 14.14
C THR A 82 13.51 20.67 14.93
N SER A 83 13.97 19.43 15.07
CA SER A 83 15.21 19.08 15.77
C SER A 83 16.44 19.73 15.11
N ILE A 84 16.49 19.79 13.80
CA ILE A 84 17.57 20.47 13.05
C ILE A 84 17.56 21.97 13.37
N LEU A 85 16.41 22.63 13.38
CA LEU A 85 16.30 24.05 13.70
C LEU A 85 16.75 24.34 15.14
N GLU A 86 16.37 23.47 16.08
CA GLU A 86 16.82 23.60 17.49
C GLU A 86 18.33 23.47 17.60
N LEU A 87 18.94 22.49 16.94
CA LEU A 87 20.39 22.30 16.90
C LEU A 87 21.11 23.47 16.26
N GLN A 88 20.57 24.04 15.17
CA GLN A 88 21.12 25.21 14.52
C GLN A 88 21.08 26.44 15.45
N THR A 89 19.99 26.64 16.17
CA THR A 89 19.82 27.72 17.15
C THR A 89 20.84 27.59 18.28
N GLU A 90 20.97 26.37 18.82
CA GLU A 90 21.95 26.09 19.89
C GLU A 90 23.38 26.32 19.42
N LEU A 91 23.73 25.83 18.23
CA LEU A 91 25.05 26.01 17.64
C LEU A 91 25.37 27.48 17.41
N ASN A 92 24.42 28.27 16.90
CA ASN A 92 24.60 29.72 16.72
C ASN A 92 24.79 30.42 18.08
N GLY A 93 24.06 30.00 19.10
CA GLY A 93 24.24 30.51 20.47
C GLY A 93 25.63 30.22 21.03
N GLN A 94 26.14 29.02 20.85
CA GLN A 94 27.50 28.65 21.28
C GLN A 94 28.58 29.40 20.50
N ARG A 95 28.41 29.60 19.20
CA ARG A 95 29.30 30.39 18.37
C ARG A 95 29.37 31.83 18.83
N LEU A 96 28.24 32.44 19.15
CA LEU A 96 28.17 33.81 19.69
C LEU A 96 28.90 33.94 21.02
N LYS A 97 28.69 33.00 21.95
CA LYS A 97 29.41 32.95 23.24
C LYS A 97 30.93 32.85 23.02
N LEU A 98 31.36 32.03 22.09
CA LEU A 98 32.79 31.90 21.79
C LEU A 98 33.39 33.20 21.21
N ILE A 99 32.66 33.85 20.30
CA ILE A 99 33.09 35.15 19.75
C ILE A 99 33.18 36.20 20.86
N ASN A 100 32.20 36.30 21.73
CA ASN A 100 32.25 37.25 22.85
C ASN A 100 33.41 36.96 23.79
N SER A 101 33.69 35.70 24.09
CA SER A 101 34.83 35.28 24.92
C SER A 101 36.18 35.67 24.30
N ILE A 102 36.31 35.48 23.00
CA ILE A 102 37.49 35.87 22.26
C ILE A 102 37.69 37.40 22.29
N ASN A 103 36.62 38.16 22.06
CA ASN A 103 36.66 39.63 22.09
C ASN A 103 37.07 40.16 23.45
N GLU A 104 36.51 39.61 24.56
CA GLU A 104 36.90 39.95 25.94
C GLU A 104 38.38 39.67 26.18
N THR A 105 38.91 38.56 25.71
CA THR A 105 40.32 38.21 25.81
C THR A 105 41.21 39.22 25.06
N ILE A 106 40.79 39.64 23.86
CA ILE A 106 41.51 40.64 23.06
C ILE A 106 41.54 42.00 23.76
N GLU A 107 40.42 42.41 24.38
CA GLU A 107 40.36 43.70 25.13
C GLU A 107 41.28 43.72 26.33
N LEU A 108 41.58 42.57 26.94
CA LEU A 108 42.51 42.46 28.07
C LEU A 108 43.99 42.50 27.70
N LEU A 109 44.26 42.35 26.42
CA LEU A 109 45.66 42.44 25.89
C LEU A 109 46.09 43.89 25.72
#